data_1846fa1dffe928a34fa61d53a036601a
#
_entry.id   1846fa1dffe928a34fa61d53a036601a
#
_cell.length_a   1.000
_cell.length_b   1.000
_cell.length_c   1.000
_cell.angle_alpha   90.00
_cell.angle_beta   90.00
_cell.angle_gamma   90.00
#
_symmetry.space_group_name_H-M   'P 1'
#
loop_
_entity.id
_entity.type
_entity.pdbx_description
1 polymer ?
#
loop_
_entity_poly.entity_id
_entity_poly.type
_entity_poly.pdbx_seq_one_letter_code
_entity_poly.pdbx_strand_id
1 'polypeptide(L)' 'MIKRVLTIQRGIESIGNVINDLISNYLREDEYVIDITYIKDGSRLKQPEEGRGKGFETVVVAIVHIGELKDEME' A
#
# COMPACT_ATOMS: atom_id res chain seq x y z
N MET A 1 9.20 -11.62 -12.21
CA MET A 1 7.84 -11.88 -12.70
C MET A 1 6.81 -11.47 -11.66
N ILE A 2 5.79 -10.79 -12.11
CA ILE A 2 4.73 -10.39 -11.21
C ILE A 2 3.87 -11.59 -10.86
N LYS A 3 3.72 -11.84 -9.58
CA LYS A 3 2.89 -12.92 -9.09
C LYS A 3 1.47 -12.44 -8.83
N ARG A 4 1.34 -11.26 -8.29
CA ARG A 4 0.03 -10.71 -7.98
C ARG A 4 0.12 -9.22 -7.77
N VAL A 5 -1.02 -8.59 -7.77
CA VAL A 5 -1.13 -7.16 -7.62
C VAL A 5 -2.13 -6.88 -6.52
N LEU A 6 -1.77 -6.01 -5.61
CA LEU A 6 -2.66 -5.58 -4.54
C LEU A 6 -3.01 -4.11 -4.74
N THR A 7 -4.24 -3.77 -4.43
CA THR A 7 -4.69 -2.40 -4.50
C THR A 7 -5.09 -1.96 -3.10
N ILE A 8 -4.50 -0.89 -2.62
CA ILE A 8 -4.73 -0.40 -1.27
C ILE A 8 -5.14 1.05 -1.35
N GLN A 9 -6.26 1.38 -0.72
CA GLN A 9 -6.73 2.76 -0.70
C GLN A 9 -6.74 3.26 0.74
N ARG A 10 -6.02 4.33 0.99
CA ARG A 10 -5.92 4.90 2.33
C ARG A 10 -5.65 6.38 2.21
N GLY A 11 -5.79 7.10 3.31
CA GLY A 11 -5.40 8.48 3.37
C GLY A 11 -3.91 8.63 3.26
N ILE A 12 -3.48 9.77 2.76
CA ILE A 12 -2.06 9.99 2.49
C ILE A 12 -1.22 9.90 3.76
N GLU A 13 -1.82 10.18 4.92
CA GLU A 13 -1.08 10.12 6.17
C GLU A 13 -0.87 8.71 6.67
N SER A 14 -1.71 7.77 6.24
CA SER A 14 -1.60 6.41 6.73
C SER A 14 -1.11 5.42 5.70
N ILE A 15 -1.07 5.81 4.42
CA ILE A 15 -0.71 4.85 3.37
C ILE A 15 0.69 4.26 3.58
N GLY A 16 1.62 5.08 4.06
CA GLY A 16 2.98 4.60 4.28
C GLY A 16 3.06 3.52 5.32
N ASN A 17 2.32 3.70 6.42
CA ASN A 17 2.32 2.70 7.48
C ASN A 17 1.69 1.40 7.01
N VAL A 18 0.64 1.50 6.21
CA VAL A 18 -0.02 0.32 5.67
C VAL A 18 0.93 -0.45 4.76
N ILE A 19 1.67 0.28 3.92
CA ILE A 19 2.63 -0.36 3.02
C ILE A 19 3.75 -1.01 3.82
N ASN A 20 4.25 -0.34 4.84
CA ASN A 20 5.31 -0.91 5.68
C ASN A 20 4.84 -2.18 6.37
N ASP A 21 3.61 -2.17 6.85
CA ASP A 21 3.05 -3.34 7.49
C ASP A 21 2.90 -4.49 6.51
N LEU A 22 2.49 -4.17 5.30
CA LEU A 22 2.36 -5.17 4.27
C LEU A 22 3.70 -5.84 3.99
N ILE A 23 4.74 -5.06 3.86
CA ILE A 23 6.06 -5.59 3.57
C ILE A 23 6.57 -6.44 4.74
N SER A 24 6.34 -5.99 5.95
CA SER A 24 6.87 -6.66 7.13
C SER A 24 6.10 -7.91 7.52
N ASN A 25 4.78 -7.90 7.34
CA ASN A 25 3.95 -8.94 7.92
C ASN A 25 3.10 -9.72 6.96
N TYR A 26 2.91 -9.23 5.76
CA TYR A 26 2.00 -9.87 4.84
C TYR A 26 2.69 -10.70 3.77
N LEU A 27 3.82 -10.22 3.29
CA LEU A 27 4.53 -10.92 2.23
C LEU A 27 5.19 -12.17 2.75
N ARG A 28 5.24 -13.18 1.91
CA ARG A 28 5.92 -14.41 2.25
C ARG A 28 7.42 -14.21 2.07
N GLU A 29 8.20 -15.14 2.56
CA GLU A 29 9.64 -15.02 2.50
C GLU A 29 10.17 -14.92 1.07
N ASP A 30 9.49 -15.58 0.16
CA ASP A 30 9.93 -15.59 -1.23
C ASP A 30 9.29 -14.48 -2.06
N GLU A 31 8.55 -13.60 -1.42
CA GLU A 31 7.88 -12.51 -2.13
C GLU A 31 8.58 -11.20 -1.88
N TYR A 32 8.48 -10.31 -2.85
CA TYR A 32 9.05 -8.99 -2.71
C TYR A 32 8.24 -8.01 -3.53
N VAL A 33 8.35 -6.74 -3.19
CA VAL A 33 7.66 -5.70 -3.92
C VAL A 33 8.52 -5.30 -5.11
N ILE A 34 7.95 -5.44 -6.29
CA ILE A 34 8.62 -5.03 -7.51
C ILE A 34 8.49 -3.53 -7.69
N ASP A 35 7.28 -3.04 -7.50
CA ASP A 35 6.99 -1.65 -7.79
C ASP A 35 5.71 -1.25 -7.09
N ILE A 36 5.59 0.03 -6.76
CA ILE A 36 4.39 0.59 -6.17
C ILE A 36 4.06 1.86 -6.94
N THR A 37 2.84 1.91 -7.44
CA THR A 37 2.35 3.10 -8.14
C THR A 37 1.31 3.75 -7.25
N TYR A 38 1.45 5.05 -7.04
CA TYR A 38 0.50 5.80 -6.24
C TYR A 38 -0.36 6.69 -7.13
N ILE A 39 -1.65 6.64 -6.89
CA ILE A 39 -2.60 7.44 -7.64
C ILE A 39 -3.44 8.23 -6.68
N LYS A 40 -3.51 9.55 -6.89
CA LYS A 40 -4.36 10.37 -6.06
C LYS A 40 -5.80 10.08 -6.41
N ASP A 41 -6.61 9.81 -5.40
CA ASP A 41 -7.98 9.43 -5.61
C ASP A 41 -8.96 10.33 -4.86
N GLY A 42 -8.71 11.62 -4.89
CA GLY A 42 -9.62 12.57 -4.28
C GLY A 42 -9.30 12.86 -2.84
N SER A 43 -10.30 13.25 -2.09
CA SER A 43 -10.11 13.57 -0.70
C SER A 43 -11.37 13.19 0.07
N ARG A 44 -11.23 13.14 1.36
CA ARG A 44 -12.35 12.81 2.25
C ARG A 44 -12.19 13.58 3.53
N LEU A 45 -13.26 13.65 4.30
CA LEU A 45 -13.21 14.27 5.61
C LEU A 45 -12.41 13.37 6.53
N LYS A 46 -11.59 13.98 7.36
CA LYS A 46 -10.85 13.23 8.34
C LYS A 46 -11.79 12.66 9.39
N GLN A 47 -11.44 11.50 9.88
CA GLN A 47 -12.18 10.87 10.95
C GLN A 47 -11.90 11.63 12.25
N PRO A 48 -12.89 11.77 13.13
CA PRO A 48 -12.66 12.48 14.38
C PRO A 48 -11.52 11.92 15.20
N GLU A 49 -11.39 10.63 15.23
CA GLU A 49 -10.35 10.02 16.04
C GLU A 49 -8.98 10.16 15.44
N GLU A 50 -8.89 10.59 14.21
CA GLU A 50 -7.61 10.75 13.55
C GLU A 50 -7.08 12.14 13.66
N GLY A 51 -7.94 13.08 13.95
CA GLY A 51 -7.53 14.40 13.79
C GLY A 51 -7.95 15.32 14.85
N ARG A 52 -7.41 16.44 14.75
CA ARG A 52 -7.72 17.46 15.55
C ARG A 52 -8.67 18.27 14.87
N GLY A 53 -9.74 17.82 14.65
CA GLY A 53 -10.74 18.63 14.17
C GLY A 53 -11.07 18.41 12.74
N LYS A 54 -11.39 19.46 12.04
CA LYS A 54 -11.99 19.34 10.76
C LYS A 54 -10.99 19.46 9.68
N GLY A 55 -11.23 18.86 8.60
CA GLY A 55 -10.36 18.99 7.48
C GLY A 55 -10.52 17.84 6.54
N PHE A 56 -9.86 17.97 5.41
CA PHE A 56 -9.87 16.93 4.40
C PHE A 56 -8.50 16.29 4.32
N GLU A 57 -8.49 15.07 3.92
CA GLU A 57 -7.26 14.35 3.73
C GLU A 57 -7.27 13.79 2.32
N THR A 58 -6.12 13.84 1.66
CA THR A 58 -6.00 13.28 0.33
C THR A 58 -6.02 11.76 0.42
N VAL A 59 -6.78 11.14 -0.45
CA VAL A 59 -6.87 9.69 -0.52
C VAL A 59 -6.00 9.22 -1.65
N VAL A 60 -5.21 8.21 -1.38
CA VAL A 60 -4.25 7.68 -2.33
C VAL A 60 -4.52 6.19 -2.53
N VAL A 61 -4.44 5.77 -3.77
CA VAL A 61 -4.51 4.35 -4.10
C VAL A 61 -3.11 3.90 -4.44
N ALA A 62 -2.65 2.86 -3.77
CA ALA A 62 -1.35 2.27 -4.05
C ALA A 62 -1.57 0.96 -4.78
N ILE A 63 -0.96 0.81 -5.93
CA ILE A 63 -1.00 -0.41 -6.70
C ILE A 63 0.34 -1.09 -6.51
N VAL A 64 0.33 -2.18 -5.78
CA VAL A 64 1.55 -2.86 -5.37
C VAL A 64 1.75 -4.10 -6.21
N HIS A 65 2.84 -4.13 -6.95
CA HIS A 65 3.18 -5.28 -7.77
C HIS A 65 4.14 -6.17 -7.00
N ILE A 66 3.73 -7.40 -6.76
CA ILE A 66 4.48 -8.33 -5.95
C ILE A 66 5.05 -9.42 -6.83
N GLY A 67 6.34 -9.64 -6.70
CA GLY A 67 7.02 -10.68 -7.40
C GLY A 67 7.37 -11.82 -6.47
N GLU A 68 7.81 -12.89 -7.04
CA GLU A 68 8.19 -14.06 -6.29
C GLU A 68 9.57 -14.50 -6.72
N LEU A 69 10.42 -14.75 -5.74
CA LEU A 69 11.74 -15.29 -6.02
C LEU A 69 11.58 -16.75 -6.31
N LYS A 70 12.12 -17.16 -7.45
CA LYS A 70 12.04 -18.54 -7.83
C LYS A 70 13.40 -19.17 -7.77
N ASP A 71 13.40 -20.42 -7.41
CA ASP A 71 14.61 -21.19 -7.43
C ASP A 71 15.02 -21.35 -8.88
N GLU A 72 16.27 -21.06 -9.15
CA GLU A 72 16.78 -21.16 -10.51
C GLU A 72 16.79 -22.58 -11.01
N MET A 73 16.73 -23.50 -10.11
CA MET A 73 16.77 -24.89 -10.50
C MET A 73 15.48 -25.37 -11.13
N GLU A 74 14.47 -24.59 -11.04
CA GLU A 74 13.19 -25.01 -11.61
C GLU A 74 13.07 -24.79 -13.09
#